data_0d72903e50b0dcc98a1520ace52daa78
#
_entry.id   0d72903e50b0dcc98a1520ace52daa78
#
_cell.length_a   1.000
_cell.length_b   1.000
_cell.length_c   1.000
_cell.angle_alpha   90.00
_cell.angle_beta   90.00
_cell.angle_gamma   90.00
#
_symmetry.space_group_name_H-M   'P 1'
#
loop_
_entity.id
_entity.type
_entity.pdbx_description
1 polymer ?
#
loop_
_entity_poly.entity_id
_entity_poly.type
_entity_poly.pdbx_seq_one_letter_code
_entity_poly.pdbx_strand_id
1 'polypeptide(L)'
;RMTNLVLTEEDVRTERLVILEERRQRTDNNPAAILSEHVSAALYINHPYRVPVIGWEHEIKGLDRDSILSFYRQRYAPNNAILVVSGDITADQLRPLAEKYYGAIPRAPTPPRVRPQEPPHRAARSVVLEDARVRQPSWSRSYLAPSYSAGATEHAYPMQVLAQILGGGATSRLYRTLVVEN
;
A
#
# COMPACT_ATOMS: atom_id res chain seq x y z
N ARG A 1 11.41 21.85 -3.49
CA ARG A 1 10.50 20.75 -3.92
C ARG A 1 9.07 20.91 -3.41
N MET A 2 8.85 21.58 -2.28
CA MET A 2 7.49 21.78 -1.74
C MET A 2 6.63 22.77 -2.54
N THR A 3 7.22 23.76 -3.21
CA THR A 3 6.48 24.86 -3.86
C THR A 3 6.85 25.09 -5.31
N ASN A 4 8.04 24.69 -5.73
CA ASN A 4 8.59 25.05 -7.05
C ASN A 4 9.03 23.78 -7.80
N LEU A 5 8.15 22.78 -7.87
CA LEU A 5 8.40 21.61 -8.69
C LEU A 5 8.31 21.98 -10.16
N VAL A 6 9.37 21.77 -10.89
CA VAL A 6 9.42 21.88 -12.35
C VAL A 6 9.51 20.47 -12.91
N LEU A 7 8.55 20.12 -13.75
CA LEU A 7 8.52 18.88 -14.49
C LEU A 7 8.39 19.17 -15.97
N THR A 8 9.20 18.52 -16.78
CA THR A 8 9.04 18.48 -18.24
C THR A 8 8.25 17.24 -18.66
N GLU A 9 7.74 17.23 -19.87
CA GLU A 9 7.13 16.01 -20.45
C GLU A 9 8.12 14.84 -20.51
N GLU A 10 9.40 15.15 -20.78
CA GLU A 10 10.45 14.15 -20.85
C GLU A 10 10.74 13.54 -19.47
N ASP A 11 10.75 14.32 -18.38
CA ASP A 11 10.90 13.80 -17.02
C ASP A 11 9.77 12.81 -16.70
N VAL A 12 8.54 13.18 -17.03
CA VAL A 12 7.36 12.32 -16.79
C VAL A 12 7.43 11.05 -17.64
N ARG A 13 7.82 11.16 -18.90
CA ARG A 13 7.97 10.01 -19.80
C ARG A 13 9.01 9.02 -19.26
N THR A 14 10.15 9.54 -18.85
CA THR A 14 11.27 8.72 -18.35
C THR A 14 10.88 8.02 -17.05
N GLU A 15 10.34 8.75 -16.08
CA GLU A 15 9.95 8.20 -14.78
C GLU A 15 8.82 7.17 -14.92
N ARG A 16 7.86 7.42 -15.81
CA ARG A 16 6.79 6.45 -16.11
C ARG A 16 7.35 5.12 -16.63
N LEU A 17 8.38 5.14 -17.46
CA LEU A 17 9.04 3.92 -17.92
C LEU A 17 9.74 3.18 -16.78
N VAL A 18 10.36 3.90 -15.85
CA VAL A 18 10.97 3.32 -14.64
C VAL A 18 9.93 2.62 -13.79
N ILE A 19 8.78 3.27 -13.55
CA ILE A 19 7.67 2.68 -12.77
C ILE A 19 7.09 1.44 -13.46
N LEU A 20 6.93 1.47 -14.77
CA LEU A 20 6.46 0.31 -15.54
C LEU A 20 7.45 -0.86 -15.46
N GLU A 21 8.75 -0.59 -15.49
CA GLU A 21 9.77 -1.63 -15.33
C GLU A 21 9.78 -2.19 -13.89
N GLU A 22 9.62 -1.32 -12.87
CA GLU A 22 9.48 -1.75 -11.49
C GLU A 22 8.24 -2.67 -11.31
N ARG A 23 7.10 -2.31 -11.92
CA ARG A 23 5.90 -3.15 -11.92
C ARG A 23 6.16 -4.50 -12.58
N ARG A 24 6.83 -4.50 -13.73
CA ARG A 24 7.20 -5.73 -14.43
C ARG A 24 8.02 -6.64 -13.54
N GLN A 25 9.05 -6.11 -12.89
CA GLN A 25 9.95 -6.89 -12.03
C GLN A 25 9.25 -7.42 -10.77
N ARG A 26 8.41 -6.61 -10.14
CA ARG A 26 7.79 -6.96 -8.85
C ARG A 26 6.51 -7.77 -8.99
N THR A 27 5.74 -7.54 -10.06
CA THR A 27 4.39 -8.11 -10.22
C THR A 27 4.31 -9.00 -11.46
N ASP A 28 4.50 -8.45 -12.66
CA ASP A 28 4.11 -9.13 -13.90
C ASP A 28 4.97 -10.36 -14.20
N ASN A 29 6.23 -10.36 -13.77
CA ASN A 29 7.13 -11.50 -13.89
C ASN A 29 6.96 -12.56 -12.79
N ASN A 30 6.08 -12.33 -11.82
CA ASN A 30 5.86 -13.22 -10.68
C ASN A 30 4.38 -13.67 -10.59
N PRO A 31 4.06 -14.93 -10.96
CA PRO A 31 2.68 -15.42 -10.92
C PRO A 31 2.03 -15.32 -9.54
N ALA A 32 2.78 -15.50 -8.45
CA ALA A 32 2.25 -15.37 -7.10
C ALA A 32 1.88 -13.90 -6.79
N ALA A 33 2.66 -12.93 -7.28
CA ALA A 33 2.34 -11.52 -7.13
C ALA A 33 1.11 -11.12 -7.96
N ILE A 34 0.99 -11.63 -9.19
CA ILE A 34 -0.21 -11.44 -10.03
C ILE A 34 -1.44 -12.00 -9.32
N LEU A 35 -1.38 -13.23 -8.81
CA LEU A 35 -2.49 -13.83 -8.07
C LEU A 35 -2.85 -13.00 -6.83
N SER A 36 -1.86 -12.55 -6.05
CA SER A 36 -2.07 -11.73 -4.86
C SER A 36 -2.74 -10.39 -5.19
N GLU A 37 -2.37 -9.74 -6.28
CA GLU A 37 -3.00 -8.51 -6.77
C GLU A 37 -4.49 -8.75 -7.09
N HIS A 38 -4.81 -9.81 -7.82
CA HIS A 38 -6.19 -10.18 -8.15
C HIS A 38 -7.00 -10.61 -6.93
N VAL A 39 -6.39 -11.34 -5.99
CA VAL A 39 -7.02 -11.70 -4.71
C VAL A 39 -7.36 -10.45 -3.90
N SER A 40 -6.45 -9.49 -3.81
CA SER A 40 -6.71 -8.22 -3.11
C SER A 40 -7.83 -7.43 -3.78
N ALA A 41 -7.85 -7.34 -5.09
CA ALA A 41 -8.91 -6.68 -5.85
C ALA A 41 -10.27 -7.36 -5.68
N ALA A 42 -10.30 -8.68 -5.51
CA ALA A 42 -11.52 -9.44 -5.22
C ALA A 42 -11.91 -9.37 -3.73
N LEU A 43 -10.94 -9.33 -2.81
CA LEU A 43 -11.19 -9.30 -1.37
C LEU A 43 -11.83 -7.98 -0.93
N TYR A 44 -11.39 -6.85 -1.48
CA TYR A 44 -11.91 -5.53 -1.12
C TYR A 44 -12.90 -5.01 -2.16
N ILE A 45 -14.14 -4.72 -1.75
CA ILE A 45 -15.17 -4.17 -2.63
C ILE A 45 -14.99 -2.65 -2.80
N ASN A 46 -14.72 -1.96 -1.70
CA ASN A 46 -14.70 -0.49 -1.66
C ASN A 46 -13.41 0.08 -1.06
N HIS A 47 -12.73 -0.67 -0.22
CA HIS A 47 -11.54 -0.17 0.43
C HIS A 47 -10.39 0.02 -0.59
N PRO A 48 -9.58 1.09 -0.49
CA PRO A 48 -8.48 1.38 -1.43
C PRO A 48 -7.41 0.27 -1.55
N TYR A 49 -7.34 -0.66 -0.60
CA TYR A 49 -6.43 -1.81 -0.68
C TYR A 49 -6.72 -2.77 -1.83
N ARG A 50 -7.85 -2.60 -2.51
CA ARG A 50 -8.13 -3.29 -3.78
C ARG A 50 -7.22 -2.83 -4.94
N VAL A 51 -6.65 -1.65 -4.83
CA VAL A 51 -5.76 -1.07 -5.85
C VAL A 51 -4.32 -1.38 -5.47
N PRO A 52 -3.50 -1.90 -6.40
CA PRO A 52 -2.09 -2.15 -6.11
C PRO A 52 -1.37 -0.87 -5.69
N VAL A 53 -0.42 -0.99 -4.77
CA VAL A 53 0.37 0.18 -4.30
C VAL A 53 1.11 0.87 -5.45
N ILE A 54 1.64 0.08 -6.39
CA ILE A 54 2.32 0.62 -7.58
C ILE A 54 1.33 1.18 -8.63
N GLY A 55 0.04 0.88 -8.50
CA GLY A 55 -1.00 1.23 -9.47
C GLY A 55 -1.20 0.16 -10.55
N TRP A 56 -2.31 0.28 -11.28
CA TRP A 56 -2.59 -0.57 -12.44
C TRP A 56 -1.76 -0.13 -13.65
N GLU A 57 -1.29 -1.08 -14.45
CA GLU A 57 -0.44 -0.80 -15.61
C GLU A 57 -1.05 0.24 -16.56
N HIS A 58 -2.36 0.12 -16.85
CA HIS A 58 -3.06 1.05 -17.72
C HIS A 58 -3.17 2.47 -17.14
N GLU A 59 -3.31 2.60 -15.81
CA GLU A 59 -3.32 3.90 -15.12
C GLU A 59 -1.93 4.53 -15.16
N ILE A 60 -0.87 3.75 -14.91
CA ILE A 60 0.52 4.23 -14.99
C ILE A 60 0.81 4.73 -16.42
N LYS A 61 0.41 3.98 -17.45
CA LYS A 61 0.55 4.39 -18.85
C LYS A 61 -0.19 5.68 -19.18
N GLY A 62 -1.30 5.94 -18.49
CA GLY A 62 -2.14 7.12 -18.66
C GLY A 62 -1.65 8.36 -17.90
N LEU A 63 -0.64 8.25 -17.02
CA LEU A 63 -0.11 9.39 -16.29
C LEU A 63 0.55 10.38 -17.24
N ASP A 64 0.10 11.63 -17.18
CA ASP A 64 0.67 12.76 -17.91
C ASP A 64 1.16 13.84 -16.94
N ARG A 65 1.85 14.84 -17.49
CA ARG A 65 2.42 15.94 -16.72
C ARG A 65 1.35 16.75 -15.98
N ASP A 66 0.21 16.97 -16.60
CA ASP A 66 -0.83 17.83 -16.04
C ASP A 66 -1.53 17.16 -14.85
N SER A 67 -1.81 15.85 -14.93
CA SER A 67 -2.36 15.07 -13.82
C SER A 67 -1.38 15.02 -12.63
N ILE A 68 -0.09 14.82 -12.88
CA ILE A 68 0.95 14.80 -11.84
C ILE A 68 1.07 16.18 -11.17
N LEU A 69 1.13 17.25 -11.95
CA LEU A 69 1.18 18.62 -11.40
C LEU A 69 -0.10 19.00 -10.66
N SER A 70 -1.27 18.51 -11.12
CA SER A 70 -2.54 18.70 -10.42
C SER A 70 -2.51 18.04 -9.05
N PHE A 71 -2.09 16.77 -8.99
CA PHE A 71 -1.92 16.04 -7.74
C PHE A 71 -0.94 16.74 -6.80
N TYR A 72 0.23 17.15 -7.32
CA TYR A 72 1.22 17.89 -6.55
C TYR A 72 0.64 19.15 -5.92
N ARG A 73 -0.04 20.01 -6.70
CA ARG A 73 -0.64 21.26 -6.20
C ARG A 73 -1.70 21.02 -5.13
N GLN A 74 -2.43 19.91 -5.21
CA GLN A 74 -3.48 19.54 -4.25
C GLN A 74 -2.94 18.96 -2.94
N ARG A 75 -1.81 18.27 -2.98
CA ARG A 75 -1.34 17.44 -1.87
C ARG A 75 -0.06 17.92 -1.20
N TYR A 76 0.81 18.61 -1.95
CA TYR A 76 2.09 19.10 -1.45
C TYR A 76 1.93 20.49 -0.83
N ALA A 77 1.60 20.50 0.48
CA ALA A 77 1.48 21.70 1.27
C ALA A 77 2.12 21.45 2.65
N PRO A 78 2.73 22.47 3.29
CA PRO A 78 3.38 22.29 4.60
C PRO A 78 2.42 21.81 5.68
N ASN A 79 1.16 22.22 5.62
CA ASN A 79 0.11 21.76 6.54
C ASN A 79 -0.39 20.32 6.25
N ASN A 80 0.10 19.67 5.22
CA ASN A 80 -0.14 18.27 4.89
C ASN A 80 1.17 17.46 4.86
N ALA A 81 2.24 17.96 5.47
CA ALA A 81 3.55 17.32 5.50
C ALA A 81 4.06 17.19 6.93
N ILE A 82 4.88 16.18 7.15
CA ILE A 82 5.64 15.97 8.38
C ILE A 82 7.13 15.99 7.99
N LEU A 83 7.89 16.87 8.61
CA LEU A 83 9.34 16.90 8.45
C LEU A 83 9.99 16.01 9.52
N VAL A 84 10.70 14.98 9.07
CA VAL A 84 11.51 14.13 9.93
C VAL A 84 12.97 14.29 9.52
N VAL A 85 13.82 14.57 10.49
CA VAL A 85 15.26 14.74 10.29
C VAL A 85 16.02 13.79 11.22
N SER A 86 16.94 13.02 10.64
CA SER A 86 17.83 12.13 11.37
C SER A 86 19.28 12.48 10.99
N GLY A 87 20.15 12.63 11.98
CA GLY A 87 21.55 12.98 11.76
C GLY A 87 22.18 13.62 13.00
N ASP A 88 23.38 14.10 12.85
CA ASP A 88 24.12 14.80 13.92
C ASP A 88 23.64 16.26 14.03
N ILE A 89 22.45 16.44 14.58
CA ILE A 89 21.80 17.74 14.77
C ILE A 89 20.85 17.68 15.97
N THR A 90 20.88 18.69 16.82
CA THR A 90 19.93 18.83 17.94
C THR A 90 18.62 19.48 17.47
N ALA A 91 17.55 19.32 18.25
CA ALA A 91 16.27 19.97 17.97
C ALA A 91 16.37 21.50 17.95
N ASP A 92 17.19 22.08 18.83
CA ASP A 92 17.39 23.54 18.89
C ASP A 92 18.16 24.09 17.70
N GLN A 93 19.09 23.31 17.15
CA GLN A 93 19.78 23.65 15.91
C GLN A 93 18.87 23.49 14.68
N LEU A 94 18.02 22.46 14.69
CA LEU A 94 17.12 22.17 13.57
C LEU A 94 15.98 23.18 13.47
N ARG A 95 15.40 23.61 14.61
CA ARG A 95 14.23 24.50 14.64
C ARG A 95 14.39 25.75 13.78
N PRO A 96 15.42 26.59 13.94
CA PRO A 96 15.58 27.81 13.12
C PRO A 96 15.76 27.49 11.63
N LEU A 97 16.37 26.36 11.30
CA LEU A 97 16.50 25.93 9.89
C LEU A 97 15.15 25.53 9.31
N ALA A 98 14.36 24.74 10.05
CA ALA A 98 13.02 24.33 9.62
C ALA A 98 12.10 25.54 9.45
N GLU A 99 12.10 26.47 10.39
CA GLU A 99 11.34 27.73 10.33
C GLU A 99 11.77 28.58 9.13
N LYS A 100 13.06 28.71 8.87
CA LYS A 100 13.60 29.48 7.74
C LYS A 100 13.18 28.90 6.40
N TYR A 101 13.25 27.58 6.22
CA TYR A 101 13.09 26.96 4.90
C TYR A 101 11.66 26.43 4.64
N TYR A 102 10.94 26.04 5.68
CA TYR A 102 9.59 25.49 5.57
C TYR A 102 8.52 26.39 6.21
N GLY A 103 8.86 27.08 7.32
CA GLY A 103 7.91 27.95 8.00
C GLY A 103 7.46 29.16 7.16
N ALA A 104 8.27 29.61 6.21
CA ALA A 104 7.94 30.67 5.28
C ALA A 104 6.95 30.25 4.17
N ILE A 105 6.71 28.96 3.98
CA ILE A 105 5.80 28.44 2.95
C ILE A 105 4.35 28.59 3.43
N PRO A 106 3.48 29.28 2.70
CA PRO A 106 2.09 29.48 3.12
C PRO A 106 1.32 28.16 3.14
N ARG A 107 0.35 28.07 4.04
CA ARG A 107 -0.61 26.99 4.06
C ARG A 107 -1.43 26.98 2.76
N ALA A 108 -1.79 25.77 2.30
CA ALA A 108 -2.66 25.62 1.14
C ALA A 108 -3.86 24.74 1.49
N PRO A 109 -5.01 24.92 0.81
CA PRO A 109 -6.13 24.00 0.92
C PRO A 109 -5.69 22.59 0.47
N THR A 110 -5.97 21.61 1.32
CA THR A 110 -5.73 20.19 1.00
C THR A 110 -7.03 19.43 1.08
N PRO A 111 -7.30 18.50 0.15
CA PRO A 111 -8.51 17.69 0.21
C PRO A 111 -8.56 16.90 1.51
N PRO A 112 -9.74 16.77 2.15
CA PRO A 112 -9.90 15.98 3.35
C PRO A 112 -9.54 14.52 3.07
N ARG A 113 -9.01 13.85 4.10
CA ARG A 113 -8.74 12.42 4.00
C ARG A 113 -10.05 11.65 4.10
N VAL A 114 -10.51 11.11 2.99
CA VAL A 114 -11.65 10.18 2.94
C VAL A 114 -11.15 8.77 3.21
N ARG A 115 -11.81 8.07 4.14
CA ARG A 115 -11.56 6.64 4.42
C ARG A 115 -12.82 5.86 4.06
N PRO A 116 -12.92 5.31 2.85
CA PRO A 116 -14.05 4.46 2.48
C PRO A 116 -14.14 3.26 3.42
N GLN A 117 -15.37 2.94 3.83
CA GLN A 117 -15.61 1.73 4.61
C GLN A 117 -15.82 0.54 3.67
N GLU A 118 -15.31 -0.61 4.08
CA GLU A 118 -15.56 -1.87 3.40
C GLU A 118 -16.96 -2.39 3.80
N PRO A 119 -17.85 -2.67 2.85
CA PRO A 119 -19.15 -3.25 3.19
C PRO A 119 -19.00 -4.71 3.65
N PRO A 120 -19.96 -5.22 4.43
CA PRO A 120 -19.96 -6.62 4.85
C PRO A 120 -19.96 -7.57 3.64
N HIS A 121 -19.08 -8.55 3.65
CA HIS A 121 -19.02 -9.59 2.62
C HIS A 121 -20.14 -10.61 2.84
N ARG A 122 -20.98 -10.81 1.82
CA ARG A 122 -22.13 -11.73 1.86
C ARG A 122 -21.96 -12.95 0.96
N ALA A 123 -20.88 -12.98 0.17
CA ALA A 123 -20.63 -14.07 -0.78
C ALA A 123 -19.15 -14.43 -0.80
N ALA A 124 -18.85 -15.70 -0.98
CA ALA A 124 -17.52 -16.18 -1.27
C ALA A 124 -17.10 -15.74 -2.68
N ARG A 125 -15.79 -15.51 -2.86
CA ARG A 125 -15.17 -15.18 -4.15
C ARG A 125 -14.02 -16.13 -4.37
N SER A 126 -13.80 -16.53 -5.61
CA SER A 126 -12.70 -17.40 -6.02
C SER A 126 -11.90 -16.69 -7.11
N VAL A 127 -10.59 -16.74 -7.00
CA VAL A 127 -9.65 -16.27 -8.01
C VAL A 127 -8.72 -17.43 -8.33
N VAL A 128 -8.65 -17.81 -9.60
CA VAL A 128 -7.78 -18.87 -10.09
C VAL A 128 -6.84 -18.27 -11.12
N LEU A 129 -5.56 -18.54 -11.00
CA LEU A 129 -4.52 -18.19 -11.96
C LEU A 129 -3.83 -19.48 -12.42
N GLU A 130 -3.90 -19.76 -13.70
CA GLU A 130 -3.12 -20.80 -14.37
C GLU A 130 -1.95 -20.14 -15.10
N ASP A 131 -0.73 -20.54 -14.77
CA ASP A 131 0.49 -19.97 -15.37
C ASP A 131 1.55 -21.06 -15.50
N ALA A 132 2.10 -21.24 -16.70
CA ALA A 132 3.07 -22.28 -17.01
C ALA A 132 4.37 -22.17 -16.17
N ARG A 133 4.65 -21.03 -15.57
CA ARG A 133 5.79 -20.81 -14.67
C ARG A 133 5.58 -21.43 -13.28
N VAL A 134 4.33 -21.74 -12.91
CA VAL A 134 4.01 -22.35 -11.60
C VAL A 134 4.22 -23.84 -11.65
N ARG A 135 5.22 -24.33 -10.91
CA ARG A 135 5.58 -25.75 -10.86
C ARG A 135 4.80 -26.54 -9.81
N GLN A 136 4.41 -25.88 -8.74
CA GLN A 136 3.67 -26.48 -7.64
C GLN A 136 2.40 -25.67 -7.37
N PRO A 137 1.21 -26.30 -7.42
CA PRO A 137 -0.02 -25.60 -7.13
C PRO A 137 -0.04 -25.10 -5.69
N SER A 138 -0.64 -23.94 -5.48
CA SER A 138 -0.86 -23.37 -4.16
C SER A 138 -2.32 -23.01 -3.99
N TRP A 139 -2.80 -23.09 -2.77
CA TRP A 139 -4.14 -22.70 -2.40
C TRP A 139 -4.12 -21.86 -1.13
N SER A 140 -4.91 -20.80 -1.11
CA SER A 140 -5.04 -19.93 0.05
C SER A 140 -6.48 -19.49 0.26
N ARG A 141 -6.83 -19.15 1.48
CA ARG A 141 -8.13 -18.57 1.84
C ARG A 141 -7.91 -17.37 2.72
N SER A 142 -8.48 -16.22 2.32
CA SER A 142 -8.33 -14.95 3.01
C SER A 142 -9.67 -14.46 3.52
N TYR A 143 -9.66 -13.86 4.71
CA TYR A 143 -10.81 -13.25 5.35
C TYR A 143 -10.45 -11.85 5.83
N LEU A 144 -11.41 -10.94 5.80
CA LEU A 144 -11.27 -9.67 6.52
C LEU A 144 -11.45 -9.92 8.02
N ALA A 145 -10.59 -9.32 8.80
CA ALA A 145 -10.62 -9.41 10.27
C ALA A 145 -10.49 -8.01 10.87
N PRO A 146 -10.99 -7.80 12.11
CA PRO A 146 -10.73 -6.58 12.84
C PRO A 146 -9.23 -6.32 13.00
N SER A 147 -8.85 -5.06 12.92
CA SER A 147 -7.49 -4.60 13.18
C SER A 147 -7.41 -3.77 14.46
N TYR A 148 -6.20 -3.36 14.86
CA TYR A 148 -6.03 -2.48 16.02
C TYR A 148 -6.70 -1.11 15.90
N SER A 149 -7.07 -0.70 14.69
CA SER A 149 -7.62 0.62 14.40
C SER A 149 -8.90 0.61 13.56
N ALA A 150 -9.42 -0.57 13.20
CA ALA A 150 -10.61 -0.68 12.36
C ALA A 150 -11.43 -1.94 12.69
N GLY A 151 -12.75 -1.84 12.59
CA GLY A 151 -13.70 -2.90 12.94
C GLY A 151 -13.88 -3.04 14.46
N ALA A 152 -14.19 -4.25 14.91
CA ALA A 152 -14.34 -4.61 16.33
C ALA A 152 -12.94 -4.77 16.96
N THR A 153 -12.29 -3.65 17.25
CA THR A 153 -10.89 -3.55 17.66
C THR A 153 -10.56 -4.31 18.94
N GLU A 154 -11.56 -4.53 19.82
CA GLU A 154 -11.46 -5.34 21.04
C GLU A 154 -11.08 -6.79 20.77
N HIS A 155 -11.33 -7.28 19.55
CA HIS A 155 -10.98 -8.64 19.13
C HIS A 155 -9.58 -8.73 18.48
N ALA A 156 -8.90 -7.64 18.21
CA ALA A 156 -7.62 -7.65 17.48
C ALA A 156 -6.55 -8.47 18.21
N TYR A 157 -6.32 -8.21 19.49
CA TYR A 157 -5.35 -8.98 20.30
C TYR A 157 -5.78 -10.43 20.54
N PRO A 158 -7.03 -10.72 20.93
CA PRO A 158 -7.49 -12.13 21.02
C PRO A 158 -7.32 -12.92 19.72
N MET A 159 -7.60 -12.30 18.56
CA MET A 159 -7.40 -12.94 17.26
C MET A 159 -5.92 -13.18 16.93
N GLN A 160 -5.04 -12.27 17.33
CA GLN A 160 -3.60 -12.48 17.16
C GLN A 160 -3.10 -13.67 17.97
N VAL A 161 -3.55 -13.80 19.23
CA VAL A 161 -3.22 -14.95 20.08
C VAL A 161 -3.80 -16.24 19.49
N LEU A 162 -5.05 -16.20 19.02
CA LEU A 162 -5.69 -17.34 18.35
C LEU A 162 -4.90 -17.77 17.09
N ALA A 163 -4.49 -16.84 16.27
CA ALA A 163 -3.67 -17.11 15.07
C ALA A 163 -2.34 -17.77 15.44
N GLN A 164 -1.69 -17.33 16.52
CA GLN A 164 -0.45 -17.94 17.03
C GLN A 164 -0.68 -19.37 17.51
N ILE A 165 -1.77 -19.64 18.25
CA ILE A 165 -2.13 -20.99 18.72
C ILE A 165 -2.43 -21.92 17.55
N LEU A 166 -3.15 -21.43 16.54
CA LEU A 166 -3.61 -22.24 15.40
C LEU A 166 -2.50 -22.52 14.39
N GLY A 167 -1.73 -21.48 13.99
CA GLY A 167 -0.81 -21.58 12.86
C GLY A 167 0.54 -20.90 13.04
N GLY A 168 0.85 -20.36 14.21
CA GLY A 168 2.03 -19.52 14.45
C GLY A 168 3.35 -20.29 14.68
N GLY A 169 3.62 -21.35 13.93
CA GLY A 169 4.91 -22.03 13.95
C GLY A 169 4.81 -23.54 14.21
N ALA A 170 5.96 -24.19 14.42
CA ALA A 170 6.09 -25.65 14.50
C ALA A 170 5.35 -26.30 15.70
N THR A 171 5.02 -25.51 16.72
CA THR A 171 4.26 -25.97 17.89
C THR A 171 2.76 -25.71 17.80
N SER A 172 2.31 -25.05 16.73
CA SER A 172 0.91 -24.73 16.53
C SER A 172 0.05 -25.97 16.26
N ARG A 173 -1.25 -25.86 16.55
CA ARG A 173 -2.18 -26.99 16.40
C ARG A 173 -2.26 -27.50 14.97
N LEU A 174 -2.37 -26.59 13.99
CA LEU A 174 -2.46 -26.98 12.58
C LEU A 174 -1.16 -27.63 12.10
N TYR A 175 -0.01 -27.08 12.44
CA TYR A 175 1.28 -27.67 12.05
C TYR A 175 1.42 -29.08 12.65
N ARG A 176 1.13 -29.22 13.93
CA ARG A 176 1.21 -30.51 14.60
C ARG A 176 0.31 -31.54 13.91
N THR A 177 -0.96 -31.24 13.68
CA THR A 177 -1.93 -32.19 13.10
C THR A 177 -1.65 -32.46 11.62
N LEU A 178 -1.26 -31.44 10.81
CA LEU A 178 -1.14 -31.60 9.36
C LEU A 178 0.26 -31.97 8.88
N VAL A 179 1.29 -31.79 9.70
CA VAL A 179 2.69 -32.01 9.29
C VAL A 179 3.40 -33.05 10.14
N VAL A 180 3.10 -33.13 11.45
CA VAL A 180 3.80 -34.02 12.37
C VAL A 180 3.06 -35.35 12.53
N GLU A 181 1.73 -35.33 12.63
CA GLU A 181 0.88 -36.50 12.90
C GLU A 181 0.38 -37.17 11.62
N ASN A 182 0.53 -36.57 10.43
CA ASN A 182 0.28 -37.16 9.11
C ASN A 182 1.58 -37.31 8.33
#